data_30c3c47b43fe18ffc02c95ecc94aa706
#
_entry.id   30c3c47b43fe18ffc02c95ecc94aa706
#
_cell.length_a   1.000
_cell.length_b   1.000
_cell.length_c   1.000
_cell.angle_alpha   90.00
_cell.angle_beta   90.00
_cell.angle_gamma   90.00
#
_symmetry.space_group_name_H-M   'P 1'
#
loop_
_entity.id
_entity.type
_entity.pdbx_description
1 polymer ?
#
loop_
_entity_poly.entity_id
_entity_poly.type
_entity_poly.pdbx_seq_one_letter_code
_entity_poly.pdbx_strand_id
1 'polypeptide(L)'
;MNSEKLHYLTPVQQVDGMLFKREDLYTPMGAGEVNGGKLRQCMLLVDKIHRDYEGVVTCCSIHSPQAPITAATAKAFGLKCQVLYGGTKPETLRQLPMPRLAMRYGAQITIAAKSGRSNILYYIAQRLQRVKDKRDYIILYGINLQEHEDILLGAVAAQVRNIPDEIDNLVLTCGSGITAIGVLAGLKQYHKNVRNVHLVATGPDRRKLIHETLQKYGADRQFHYHDLFHTRGFSYEEPFYSVWGGIKLHPNYEAKTMAWFAKSGLRPEDTLFWITGAEPLAGK
;
A
#
# COMPACT_ATOMS: atom_id res chain seq x y z
N MET A 1 -19.65 8.89 -0.60
CA MET A 1 -19.48 7.45 -0.98
C MET A 1 -20.22 6.60 0.04
N ASN A 2 -20.80 5.42 -0.33
CA ASN A 2 -21.51 4.56 0.62
C ASN A 2 -20.54 3.96 1.64
N SER A 3 -20.83 4.09 2.95
CA SER A 3 -20.02 3.55 4.07
C SER A 3 -19.71 2.05 3.93
N GLU A 4 -20.65 1.24 3.43
CA GLU A 4 -20.44 -0.18 3.21
C GLU A 4 -19.27 -0.51 2.28
N LYS A 5 -19.07 0.32 1.23
CA LYS A 5 -17.94 0.13 0.30
C LYS A 5 -16.58 0.41 0.96
N LEU A 6 -16.54 1.35 1.91
CA LEU A 6 -15.30 1.70 2.61
C LEU A 6 -14.86 0.58 3.58
N HIS A 7 -15.81 -0.14 4.17
CA HIS A 7 -15.56 -1.16 5.19
C HIS A 7 -15.69 -2.61 4.69
N TYR A 8 -15.84 -2.79 3.36
CA TYR A 8 -15.95 -4.10 2.75
C TYR A 8 -14.78 -5.03 3.13
N LEU A 9 -15.09 -6.22 3.63
CA LEU A 9 -14.10 -7.26 3.90
C LEU A 9 -13.81 -8.03 2.63
N THR A 10 -12.58 -7.94 2.14
CA THR A 10 -12.14 -8.72 0.98
C THR A 10 -12.09 -10.21 1.32
N PRO A 11 -12.37 -11.10 0.36
CA PRO A 11 -12.43 -12.52 0.63
C PRO A 11 -11.06 -13.13 0.97
N VAL A 12 -11.12 -14.26 1.66
CA VAL A 12 -10.04 -15.25 1.72
C VAL A 12 -10.41 -16.36 0.75
N GLN A 13 -9.50 -16.68 -0.16
CA GLN A 13 -9.69 -17.69 -1.21
C GLN A 13 -8.58 -18.73 -1.13
N GLN A 14 -8.95 -20.02 -1.28
CA GLN A 14 -7.97 -21.08 -1.44
C GLN A 14 -7.71 -21.30 -2.93
N VAL A 15 -6.43 -21.26 -3.32
CA VAL A 15 -6.00 -21.46 -4.71
C VAL A 15 -4.73 -22.30 -4.71
N ASP A 16 -4.75 -23.43 -5.40
CA ASP A 16 -3.65 -24.39 -5.48
C ASP A 16 -3.05 -24.74 -4.11
N GLY A 17 -3.94 -25.03 -3.13
CA GLY A 17 -3.59 -25.42 -1.77
C GLY A 17 -3.30 -24.27 -0.81
N MET A 18 -2.96 -23.07 -1.27
CA MET A 18 -2.63 -21.90 -0.45
C MET A 18 -3.84 -21.01 -0.19
N LEU A 19 -3.94 -20.45 1.00
CA LEU A 19 -4.93 -19.40 1.31
C LEU A 19 -4.40 -18.02 0.88
N PHE A 20 -5.27 -17.23 0.26
CA PHE A 20 -4.98 -15.85 -0.15
C PHE A 20 -5.96 -14.88 0.48
N LYS A 21 -5.47 -13.90 1.24
CA LYS A 21 -6.26 -12.71 1.58
C LYS A 21 -6.19 -11.75 0.40
N ARG A 22 -7.33 -11.49 -0.25
CA ARG A 22 -7.44 -10.85 -1.57
C ARG A 22 -7.78 -9.35 -1.48
N GLU A 23 -6.83 -8.54 -0.94
CA GLU A 23 -7.04 -7.08 -0.92
C GLU A 23 -7.09 -6.47 -2.33
N ASP A 24 -6.48 -7.10 -3.31
CA ASP A 24 -6.56 -6.73 -4.73
C ASP A 24 -8.00 -6.70 -5.28
N LEU A 25 -8.93 -7.42 -4.66
CA LEU A 25 -10.36 -7.40 -5.01
C LEU A 25 -11.12 -6.22 -4.37
N TYR A 26 -10.46 -5.37 -3.60
CA TYR A 26 -11.04 -4.09 -3.19
C TYR A 26 -10.93 -3.10 -4.35
N THR A 27 -11.98 -3.02 -5.16
CA THR A 27 -12.05 -2.24 -6.41
C THR A 27 -13.27 -1.31 -6.44
N PRO A 28 -13.43 -0.38 -5.48
CA PRO A 28 -14.62 0.47 -5.39
C PRO A 28 -14.78 1.43 -6.58
N MET A 29 -13.72 1.65 -7.36
CA MET A 29 -13.71 2.47 -8.58
C MET A 29 -14.05 1.67 -9.85
N GLY A 30 -14.14 0.35 -9.75
CA GLY A 30 -14.38 -0.56 -10.87
C GLY A 30 -13.23 -1.53 -11.16
N ALA A 31 -13.54 -2.55 -11.92
CA ALA A 31 -12.56 -3.57 -12.32
C ALA A 31 -11.47 -2.96 -13.20
N GLY A 32 -10.21 -3.31 -12.96
CA GLY A 32 -9.06 -2.80 -13.68
C GLY A 32 -8.57 -1.42 -13.28
N GLU A 33 -9.32 -0.72 -12.42
CA GLU A 33 -8.94 0.57 -11.86
C GLU A 33 -8.00 0.40 -10.64
N VAL A 34 -7.71 1.49 -9.92
CA VAL A 34 -6.95 1.42 -8.66
C VAL A 34 -7.66 0.50 -7.66
N ASN A 35 -6.89 -0.22 -6.88
CA ASN A 35 -7.37 -1.27 -5.99
C ASN A 35 -6.51 -1.42 -4.74
N GLY A 36 -6.93 -2.32 -3.86
CA GLY A 36 -6.12 -2.82 -2.76
C GLY A 36 -6.28 -2.08 -1.44
N GLY A 37 -5.58 -2.59 -0.43
CA GLY A 37 -5.65 -2.08 0.94
C GLY A 37 -5.21 -0.61 1.07
N LYS A 38 -4.24 -0.17 0.27
CA LYS A 38 -3.82 1.24 0.24
C LYS A 38 -4.91 2.16 -0.31
N LEU A 39 -5.70 1.71 -1.28
CA LEU A 39 -6.85 2.49 -1.74
C LEU A 39 -7.87 2.65 -0.61
N ARG A 40 -8.18 1.58 0.14
CA ARG A 40 -9.07 1.66 1.30
C ARG A 40 -8.56 2.64 2.35
N GLN A 41 -7.28 2.55 2.70
CA GLN A 41 -6.65 3.48 3.65
C GLN A 41 -6.76 4.93 3.18
N CYS A 42 -6.44 5.20 1.92
CA CYS A 42 -6.52 6.52 1.33
C CYS A 42 -7.96 7.06 1.32
N MET A 43 -8.93 6.22 0.97
CA MET A 43 -10.34 6.61 0.92
C MET A 43 -10.90 6.92 2.31
N LEU A 44 -10.60 6.12 3.33
CA LEU A 44 -11.02 6.38 4.71
C LEU A 44 -10.37 7.65 5.27
N LEU A 45 -9.09 7.86 4.97
CA LEU A 45 -8.41 9.10 5.35
C LEU A 45 -9.06 10.32 4.69
N VAL A 46 -9.29 10.27 3.38
CA VAL A 46 -9.88 11.40 2.65
C VAL A 46 -11.34 11.62 3.03
N ASP A 47 -12.11 10.57 3.31
CA ASP A 47 -13.47 10.68 3.84
C ASP A 47 -13.50 11.48 5.16
N LYS A 48 -12.50 11.27 6.01
CA LYS A 48 -12.36 12.02 7.26
C LYS A 48 -12.04 13.50 7.06
N ILE A 49 -11.17 13.84 6.09
CA ILE A 49 -10.58 15.18 5.98
C ILE A 49 -11.20 16.06 4.88
N HIS A 50 -11.95 15.49 3.93
CA HIS A 50 -12.34 16.19 2.69
C HIS A 50 -13.16 17.48 2.88
N ARG A 51 -13.81 17.66 4.04
CA ARG A 51 -14.58 18.87 4.33
C ARG A 51 -13.71 20.05 4.77
N ASP A 52 -12.50 19.76 5.26
CA ASP A 52 -11.59 20.76 5.83
C ASP A 52 -10.51 21.18 4.83
N TYR A 53 -10.40 20.49 3.70
CA TYR A 53 -9.35 20.70 2.70
C TYR A 53 -9.92 20.86 1.29
N GLU A 54 -9.23 21.63 0.45
CA GLU A 54 -9.60 21.85 -0.96
C GLU A 54 -8.92 20.88 -1.91
N GLY A 55 -7.85 20.24 -1.45
CA GLY A 55 -7.07 19.31 -2.23
C GLY A 55 -6.19 18.40 -1.38
N VAL A 56 -5.51 17.52 -2.06
CA VAL A 56 -4.47 16.66 -1.49
C VAL A 56 -3.19 16.78 -2.29
N VAL A 57 -2.06 16.74 -1.57
CA VAL A 57 -0.73 16.68 -2.17
C VAL A 57 -0.09 15.36 -1.75
N THR A 58 0.48 14.61 -2.69
CA THR A 58 1.24 13.42 -2.35
C THR A 58 2.59 13.38 -3.08
N CYS A 59 3.52 12.62 -2.53
CA CYS A 59 4.81 12.33 -3.16
C CYS A 59 5.10 10.83 -3.06
N CYS A 60 5.61 10.25 -4.14
CA CYS A 60 5.90 8.82 -4.20
C CYS A 60 6.92 8.50 -5.30
N SER A 61 7.39 7.24 -5.34
CA SER A 61 8.16 6.70 -6.46
C SER A 61 7.32 6.67 -7.73
N ILE A 62 7.98 6.79 -8.89
CA ILE A 62 7.35 6.77 -10.23
C ILE A 62 6.63 5.46 -10.56
N HIS A 63 6.98 4.36 -9.88
CA HIS A 63 6.34 3.04 -10.02
C HIS A 63 5.29 2.76 -8.93
N SER A 64 5.13 3.68 -7.98
CA SER A 64 4.22 3.47 -6.86
C SER A 64 2.75 3.63 -7.26
N PRO A 65 1.86 2.71 -6.87
CA PRO A 65 0.42 2.88 -7.06
C PRO A 65 -0.17 4.01 -6.20
N GLN A 66 0.59 4.60 -5.29
CA GLN A 66 0.12 5.70 -4.43
C GLN A 66 -0.38 6.91 -5.23
N ALA A 67 0.32 7.28 -6.31
CA ALA A 67 -0.08 8.43 -7.13
C ALA A 67 -1.50 8.25 -7.72
N PRO A 68 -1.80 7.18 -8.49
CA PRO A 68 -3.13 6.99 -9.02
C PRO A 68 -4.18 6.68 -7.92
N ILE A 69 -3.82 6.03 -6.82
CA ILE A 69 -4.71 5.83 -5.67
C ILE A 69 -5.13 7.17 -5.08
N THR A 70 -4.17 8.06 -4.80
CA THR A 70 -4.48 9.39 -4.27
C THR A 70 -5.32 10.23 -5.23
N ALA A 71 -4.98 10.19 -6.52
CA ALA A 71 -5.71 10.93 -7.55
C ALA A 71 -7.16 10.44 -7.71
N ALA A 72 -7.36 9.12 -7.76
CA ALA A 72 -8.69 8.51 -7.85
C ALA A 72 -9.54 8.83 -6.62
N THR A 73 -8.93 8.75 -5.43
CA THR A 73 -9.61 9.09 -4.18
C THR A 73 -9.99 10.57 -4.14
N ALA A 74 -9.07 11.47 -4.45
CA ALA A 74 -9.35 12.91 -4.50
C ALA A 74 -10.51 13.21 -5.45
N LYS A 75 -10.49 12.65 -6.66
CA LYS A 75 -11.58 12.79 -7.64
C LYS A 75 -12.93 12.32 -7.08
N ALA A 76 -12.96 11.20 -6.37
CA ALA A 76 -14.18 10.62 -5.80
C ALA A 76 -14.80 11.51 -4.70
N PHE A 77 -13.98 12.31 -4.01
CA PHE A 77 -14.41 13.24 -2.98
C PHE A 77 -14.44 14.71 -3.44
N GLY A 78 -14.28 14.97 -4.73
CA GLY A 78 -14.34 16.34 -5.29
C GLY A 78 -13.15 17.22 -4.93
N LEU A 79 -12.02 16.64 -4.50
CA LEU A 79 -10.80 17.36 -4.16
C LEU A 79 -9.86 17.49 -5.35
N LYS A 80 -9.05 18.55 -5.37
CA LYS A 80 -7.90 18.68 -6.26
C LYS A 80 -6.80 17.69 -5.83
N CYS A 81 -6.00 17.21 -6.79
CA CYS A 81 -4.86 16.34 -6.49
C CYS A 81 -3.59 16.86 -7.14
N GLN A 82 -2.53 16.99 -6.35
CA GLN A 82 -1.17 17.26 -6.85
C GLN A 82 -0.24 16.11 -6.48
N VAL A 83 0.52 15.61 -7.45
CA VAL A 83 1.53 14.56 -7.23
C VAL A 83 2.91 15.13 -7.50
N LEU A 84 3.78 15.04 -6.51
CA LEU A 84 5.17 15.49 -6.60
C LEU A 84 6.09 14.30 -6.89
N TYR A 85 6.85 14.41 -7.96
CA TYR A 85 7.92 13.47 -8.29
C TYR A 85 9.28 14.15 -8.22
N GLY A 86 10.35 13.37 -8.13
CA GLY A 86 11.73 13.83 -8.23
C GLY A 86 12.61 12.78 -8.89
N GLY A 87 13.79 13.20 -9.37
CA GLY A 87 14.77 12.31 -10.00
C GLY A 87 14.31 11.73 -11.35
N THR A 88 13.40 12.40 -12.04
CA THR A 88 12.82 11.94 -13.32
C THR A 88 12.60 13.08 -14.28
N LYS A 89 12.20 12.77 -15.51
CA LYS A 89 11.88 13.74 -16.58
C LYS A 89 10.39 13.66 -16.98
N PRO A 90 9.80 14.74 -17.53
CA PRO A 90 8.40 14.74 -17.97
C PRO A 90 8.08 13.64 -18.99
N GLU A 91 9.00 13.38 -19.93
CA GLU A 91 8.85 12.37 -20.97
C GLU A 91 8.74 10.97 -20.37
N THR A 92 9.56 10.65 -19.35
CA THR A 92 9.52 9.38 -18.61
C THR A 92 8.18 9.20 -17.92
N LEU A 93 7.67 10.23 -17.23
CA LEU A 93 6.39 10.14 -16.52
C LEU A 93 5.21 9.88 -17.47
N ARG A 94 5.25 10.43 -18.68
CA ARG A 94 4.19 10.20 -19.69
C ARG A 94 4.16 8.78 -20.22
N GLN A 95 5.26 8.04 -20.12
CA GLN A 95 5.37 6.65 -20.59
C GLN A 95 5.03 5.63 -19.50
N LEU A 96 5.19 5.99 -18.22
CA LEU A 96 4.99 5.07 -17.12
C LEU A 96 3.50 4.88 -16.76
N PRO A 97 3.07 3.66 -16.43
CA PRO A 97 1.67 3.34 -16.15
C PRO A 97 1.09 4.14 -14.98
N MET A 98 1.79 4.21 -13.85
CA MET A 98 1.28 4.84 -12.63
C MET A 98 1.08 6.36 -12.75
N PRO A 99 2.04 7.15 -13.26
CA PRO A 99 1.84 8.57 -13.53
C PRO A 99 0.72 8.83 -14.56
N ARG A 100 0.65 8.04 -15.65
CA ARG A 100 -0.41 8.16 -16.65
C ARG A 100 -1.80 7.93 -16.03
N LEU A 101 -1.93 6.90 -15.20
CA LEU A 101 -3.18 6.61 -14.51
C LEU A 101 -3.56 7.74 -13.54
N ALA A 102 -2.60 8.31 -12.81
CA ALA A 102 -2.84 9.46 -11.95
C ALA A 102 -3.35 10.68 -12.74
N MET A 103 -2.74 10.98 -13.91
CA MET A 103 -3.20 12.03 -14.81
C MET A 103 -4.61 11.77 -15.33
N ARG A 104 -4.96 10.53 -15.66
CA ARG A 104 -6.33 10.14 -16.07
C ARG A 104 -7.37 10.44 -14.99
N TYR A 105 -7.00 10.33 -13.72
CA TYR A 105 -7.86 10.76 -12.62
C TYR A 105 -7.83 12.27 -12.34
N GLY A 106 -7.11 13.05 -13.12
CA GLY A 106 -7.07 14.52 -13.03
C GLY A 106 -5.97 15.06 -12.11
N ALA A 107 -4.98 14.25 -11.73
CA ALA A 107 -3.87 14.74 -10.92
C ALA A 107 -2.98 15.71 -11.70
N GLN A 108 -2.62 16.82 -11.05
CA GLN A 108 -1.56 17.71 -11.50
C GLN A 108 -0.20 17.11 -11.11
N ILE A 109 0.63 16.81 -12.10
CA ILE A 109 1.97 16.25 -11.86
C ILE A 109 3.00 17.39 -11.84
N THR A 110 3.88 17.36 -10.83
CA THR A 110 4.99 18.31 -10.69
C THR A 110 6.28 17.55 -10.44
N ILE A 111 7.33 17.85 -11.23
CA ILE A 111 8.69 17.39 -10.95
C ILE A 111 9.30 18.43 -10.02
N ALA A 112 9.34 18.13 -8.74
CA ALA A 112 9.64 19.07 -7.68
C ALA A 112 11.13 19.13 -7.33
N ALA A 113 11.89 18.08 -7.62
CA ALA A 113 13.30 17.98 -7.25
C ALA A 113 14.12 17.13 -8.23
N LYS A 114 15.45 17.33 -8.19
CA LYS A 114 16.42 16.46 -8.89
C LYS A 114 16.54 15.07 -8.24
N SER A 115 16.00 14.85 -7.03
CA SER A 115 16.04 13.60 -6.30
C SER A 115 14.62 13.13 -5.94
N GLY A 116 14.35 11.83 -6.07
CA GLY A 116 13.10 11.18 -5.64
C GLY A 116 13.06 10.79 -4.16
N ARG A 117 14.02 11.25 -3.35
CA ARG A 117 14.04 10.91 -1.91
C ARG A 117 12.83 11.47 -1.18
N SER A 118 12.17 10.64 -0.39
CA SER A 118 10.90 10.96 0.29
C SER A 118 10.98 12.18 1.20
N ASN A 119 12.07 12.34 1.96
CA ASN A 119 12.26 13.49 2.84
C ASN A 119 12.38 14.82 2.09
N ILE A 120 13.05 14.83 0.92
CA ILE A 120 13.17 16.03 0.08
C ILE A 120 11.81 16.42 -0.49
N LEU A 121 11.08 15.44 -1.04
CA LEU A 121 9.77 15.68 -1.62
C LEU A 121 8.74 16.12 -0.57
N TYR A 122 8.80 15.56 0.63
CA TYR A 122 7.95 15.97 1.74
C TYR A 122 8.22 17.42 2.18
N TYR A 123 9.49 17.79 2.34
CA TYR A 123 9.87 19.17 2.66
C TYR A 123 9.35 20.16 1.60
N ILE A 124 9.45 19.81 0.31
CA ILE A 124 8.93 20.64 -0.78
C ILE A 124 7.40 20.74 -0.71
N ALA A 125 6.70 19.63 -0.43
CA ALA A 125 5.25 19.64 -0.25
C ALA A 125 4.80 20.61 0.86
N GLN A 126 5.46 20.56 2.02
CA GLN A 126 5.19 21.48 3.12
C GLN A 126 5.47 22.94 2.75
N ARG A 127 6.57 23.21 2.02
CA ARG A 127 6.91 24.56 1.57
C ARG A 127 5.88 25.09 0.57
N LEU A 128 5.44 24.28 -0.38
CA LEU A 128 4.40 24.67 -1.34
C LEU A 128 3.08 24.99 -0.66
N GLN A 129 2.70 24.22 0.35
CA GLN A 129 1.50 24.45 1.14
C GLN A 129 1.55 25.82 1.84
N ARG A 130 2.67 26.16 2.50
CA ARG A 130 2.85 27.43 3.21
C ARG A 130 2.87 28.65 2.27
N VAL A 131 3.62 28.55 1.15
CA VAL A 131 3.78 29.68 0.22
C VAL A 131 2.50 30.03 -0.55
N LYS A 132 1.65 29.02 -0.80
CA LYS A 132 0.44 29.21 -1.60
C LYS A 132 -0.82 29.40 -0.76
N ASP A 133 -0.68 29.47 0.55
CA ASP A 133 -1.81 29.51 1.51
C ASP A 133 -2.89 28.46 1.17
N LYS A 134 -2.42 27.30 0.76
CA LYS A 134 -3.30 26.25 0.26
C LYS A 134 -3.78 25.37 1.40
N ARG A 135 -5.06 25.17 1.46
CA ARG A 135 -5.70 24.15 2.30
C ARG A 135 -5.65 22.78 1.61
N ASP A 136 -4.42 22.30 1.32
CA ASP A 136 -4.19 20.97 0.78
C ASP A 136 -3.66 20.05 1.88
N TYR A 137 -4.24 18.86 2.03
CA TYR A 137 -3.74 17.85 2.95
C TYR A 137 -2.56 17.10 2.34
N ILE A 138 -1.47 16.91 3.10
CA ILE A 138 -0.29 16.20 2.60
C ILE A 138 -0.39 14.72 2.96
N ILE A 139 -0.58 13.87 1.97
CA ILE A 139 -0.53 12.41 2.12
C ILE A 139 0.92 11.96 2.00
N LEU A 140 1.46 11.44 3.10
CA LEU A 140 2.86 11.04 3.21
C LEU A 140 3.23 9.90 2.26
N TYR A 141 4.54 9.81 1.97
CA TYR A 141 5.13 8.75 1.18
C TYR A 141 4.81 7.37 1.77
N GLY A 142 4.24 6.48 0.96
CA GLY A 142 3.76 5.16 1.40
C GLY A 142 2.40 5.18 2.11
N ILE A 143 1.68 6.33 2.11
CA ILE A 143 0.51 6.60 2.95
C ILE A 143 0.88 6.30 4.42
N ASN A 144 1.96 6.94 4.86
CA ASN A 144 2.57 6.66 6.14
C ASN A 144 1.78 7.30 7.30
N LEU A 145 2.07 6.83 8.51
CA LEU A 145 1.41 7.26 9.73
C LEU A 145 1.69 8.74 10.03
N GLN A 146 0.63 9.45 10.40
CA GLN A 146 0.64 10.82 10.92
C GLN A 146 -0.67 11.05 11.71
N GLU A 147 -1.30 12.21 11.64
CA GLU A 147 -2.43 12.63 12.48
C GLU A 147 -3.60 11.63 12.55
N HIS A 148 -3.87 10.84 11.52
CA HIS A 148 -4.98 9.89 11.46
C HIS A 148 -4.48 8.44 11.37
N GLU A 149 -3.43 8.11 12.12
CA GLU A 149 -2.84 6.76 12.09
C GLU A 149 -3.83 5.67 12.53
N ASP A 150 -4.72 5.96 13.45
CA ASP A 150 -5.79 5.06 13.90
C ASP A 150 -6.72 4.65 12.74
N ILE A 151 -7.06 5.58 11.85
CA ILE A 151 -7.87 5.29 10.65
C ILE A 151 -7.08 4.38 9.70
N LEU A 152 -5.80 4.70 9.45
CA LEU A 152 -4.97 3.94 8.53
C LEU A 152 -4.71 2.52 9.02
N LEU A 153 -4.41 2.35 10.29
CA LEU A 153 -4.16 1.05 10.91
C LEU A 153 -5.47 0.26 11.08
N GLY A 154 -6.55 0.93 11.54
CA GLY A 154 -7.87 0.33 11.70
C GLY A 154 -8.45 -0.21 10.39
N ALA A 155 -8.21 0.48 9.27
CA ALA A 155 -8.61 0.04 7.94
C ALA A 155 -8.01 -1.33 7.57
N VAL A 156 -6.77 -1.57 7.94
CA VAL A 156 -6.08 -2.84 7.70
C VAL A 156 -6.44 -3.88 8.76
N ALA A 157 -6.43 -3.49 10.05
CA ALA A 157 -6.76 -4.39 11.15
C ALA A 157 -8.14 -5.04 10.96
N ALA A 158 -9.13 -4.27 10.51
CA ALA A 158 -10.47 -4.78 10.22
C ALA A 158 -10.46 -5.93 9.21
N GLN A 159 -9.52 -5.99 8.29
CA GLN A 159 -9.41 -7.04 7.28
C GLN A 159 -8.94 -8.38 7.84
N VAL A 160 -8.42 -8.39 9.05
CA VAL A 160 -8.01 -9.61 9.77
C VAL A 160 -9.23 -10.40 10.28
N ARG A 161 -10.40 -9.77 10.41
CA ARG A 161 -11.61 -10.41 10.97
C ARG A 161 -11.99 -11.71 10.28
N ASN A 162 -11.86 -11.79 8.96
CA ASN A 162 -12.33 -12.94 8.18
C ASN A 162 -11.22 -13.89 7.71
N ILE A 163 -9.99 -13.76 8.23
CA ILE A 163 -9.00 -14.84 8.07
C ILE A 163 -9.29 -15.98 9.05
N PRO A 164 -8.79 -17.20 8.83
CA PRO A 164 -8.92 -18.30 9.78
C PRO A 164 -8.43 -17.92 11.19
N ASP A 165 -8.98 -18.55 12.21
CA ASP A 165 -8.58 -18.30 13.60
C ASP A 165 -7.19 -18.85 13.92
N GLU A 166 -6.81 -19.93 13.23
CA GLU A 166 -5.50 -20.58 13.35
C GLU A 166 -4.80 -20.64 11.98
N ILE A 167 -3.55 -20.22 11.94
CA ILE A 167 -2.71 -20.17 10.73
C ILE A 167 -1.28 -20.51 11.15
N ASP A 168 -0.65 -21.45 10.46
CA ASP A 168 0.77 -21.74 10.71
C ASP A 168 1.69 -20.64 10.21
N ASN A 169 1.51 -20.21 8.96
CA ASN A 169 2.36 -19.19 8.35
C ASN A 169 1.52 -18.10 7.69
N LEU A 170 1.75 -16.86 8.07
CA LEU A 170 1.24 -15.67 7.39
C LEU A 170 2.38 -14.99 6.63
N VAL A 171 2.28 -14.89 5.32
CA VAL A 171 3.26 -14.23 4.46
C VAL A 171 2.71 -12.91 3.94
N LEU A 172 3.45 -11.83 4.16
CA LEU A 172 3.04 -10.47 3.82
C LEU A 172 4.19 -9.68 3.20
N THR A 173 3.93 -9.03 2.07
CA THR A 173 4.88 -8.07 1.48
C THR A 173 4.99 -6.81 2.34
N CYS A 174 6.22 -6.41 2.67
CA CYS A 174 6.51 -5.24 3.48
C CYS A 174 7.23 -4.15 2.68
N GLY A 175 6.52 -3.11 2.27
CA GLY A 175 7.07 -1.91 1.63
C GLY A 175 7.23 -0.77 2.64
N SER A 176 6.17 0.00 2.89
CA SER A 176 6.16 1.10 3.87
C SER A 176 6.04 0.63 5.33
N GLY A 177 5.66 -0.62 5.57
CA GLY A 177 5.42 -1.18 6.91
C GLY A 177 3.98 -1.03 7.42
N ILE A 178 3.19 -0.11 6.87
CA ILE A 178 1.87 0.24 7.43
C ILE A 178 0.89 -0.93 7.39
N THR A 179 0.85 -1.68 6.29
CA THR A 179 0.00 -2.88 6.20
C THR A 179 0.45 -3.93 7.21
N ALA A 180 1.77 -4.14 7.37
CA ALA A 180 2.29 -5.07 8.36
C ALA A 180 1.86 -4.70 9.79
N ILE A 181 1.99 -3.42 10.17
CA ILE A 181 1.55 -2.92 11.48
C ILE A 181 0.05 -3.17 11.67
N GLY A 182 -0.78 -2.78 10.69
CA GLY A 182 -2.23 -2.96 10.79
C GLY A 182 -2.66 -4.42 10.89
N VAL A 183 -2.01 -5.32 10.13
CA VAL A 183 -2.25 -6.77 10.22
C VAL A 183 -1.87 -7.30 11.59
N LEU A 184 -0.66 -6.99 12.08
CA LEU A 184 -0.18 -7.46 13.37
C LEU A 184 -1.05 -6.96 14.54
N ALA A 185 -1.47 -5.69 14.50
CA ALA A 185 -2.44 -5.13 15.45
C ALA A 185 -3.80 -5.84 15.36
N GLY A 186 -4.27 -6.11 14.14
CA GLY A 186 -5.51 -6.83 13.89
C GLY A 186 -5.47 -8.28 14.40
N LEU A 187 -4.36 -8.99 14.27
CA LEU A 187 -4.20 -10.34 14.82
C LEU A 187 -4.46 -10.36 16.33
N LYS A 188 -3.93 -9.37 17.06
CA LYS A 188 -4.22 -9.21 18.49
C LYS A 188 -5.67 -8.83 18.74
N GLN A 189 -6.17 -7.81 18.05
CA GLN A 189 -7.52 -7.28 18.24
C GLN A 189 -8.62 -8.33 18.02
N TYR A 190 -8.43 -9.23 17.04
CA TYR A 190 -9.41 -10.26 16.68
C TYR A 190 -9.02 -11.66 17.16
N HIS A 191 -8.05 -11.75 18.08
CA HIS A 191 -7.61 -13.00 18.74
C HIS A 191 -7.22 -14.11 17.75
N LYS A 192 -6.57 -13.74 16.62
CA LYS A 192 -6.13 -14.72 15.63
C LYS A 192 -4.80 -15.35 16.04
N ASN A 193 -4.76 -16.68 16.08
CA ASN A 193 -3.57 -17.44 16.40
C ASN A 193 -2.76 -17.75 15.14
N VAL A 194 -1.74 -16.93 14.88
CA VAL A 194 -0.80 -17.12 13.77
C VAL A 194 0.54 -17.52 14.37
N ARG A 195 1.05 -18.72 14.03
CA ARG A 195 2.29 -19.23 14.61
C ARG A 195 3.50 -18.42 14.13
N ASN A 196 3.64 -18.23 12.84
CA ASN A 196 4.75 -17.52 12.23
C ASN A 196 4.24 -16.40 11.31
N VAL A 197 4.77 -15.20 11.47
CA VAL A 197 4.52 -14.09 10.55
C VAL A 197 5.81 -13.78 9.80
N HIS A 198 5.76 -13.84 8.49
CA HIS A 198 6.87 -13.57 7.59
C HIS A 198 6.64 -12.24 6.86
N LEU A 199 7.40 -11.21 7.21
CA LEU A 199 7.40 -9.93 6.54
C LEU A 199 8.53 -9.92 5.50
N VAL A 200 8.16 -9.89 4.21
CA VAL A 200 9.11 -9.92 3.10
C VAL A 200 9.30 -8.51 2.57
N ALA A 201 10.43 -7.91 2.89
CA ALA A 201 10.71 -6.51 2.60
C ALA A 201 11.14 -6.28 1.16
N THR A 202 10.35 -5.50 0.43
CA THR A 202 10.65 -5.01 -0.92
C THR A 202 11.02 -3.51 -0.94
N GLY A 203 11.20 -2.92 0.23
CA GLY A 203 11.57 -1.53 0.48
C GLY A 203 12.55 -1.41 1.65
N PRO A 204 12.89 -0.18 2.07
CA PRO A 204 13.81 0.06 3.17
C PRO A 204 13.38 -0.64 4.47
N ASP A 205 14.35 -0.94 5.34
CA ASP A 205 14.09 -1.57 6.64
C ASP A 205 13.05 -0.81 7.47
N ARG A 206 12.02 -1.53 7.90
CA ARG A 206 10.88 -0.99 8.67
C ARG A 206 10.76 -1.61 10.05
N ARG A 207 11.66 -2.48 10.47
CA ARG A 207 11.59 -3.18 11.76
C ARG A 207 11.41 -2.22 12.94
N LYS A 208 12.21 -1.14 12.99
CA LYS A 208 12.09 -0.13 14.03
C LYS A 208 10.68 0.51 14.06
N LEU A 209 10.21 1.00 12.91
CA LEU A 209 8.87 1.59 12.79
C LEU A 209 7.77 0.62 13.23
N ILE A 210 7.87 -0.65 12.81
CA ILE A 210 6.88 -1.68 13.14
C ILE A 210 6.87 -1.92 14.65
N HIS A 211 8.02 -2.18 15.27
CA HIS A 211 8.09 -2.43 16.71
C HIS A 211 7.61 -1.23 17.54
N GLU A 212 8.09 -0.02 17.28
CA GLU A 212 7.70 1.17 18.03
C GLU A 212 6.18 1.43 17.94
N THR A 213 5.61 1.25 16.74
CA THR A 213 4.17 1.45 16.56
C THR A 213 3.36 0.34 17.25
N LEU A 214 3.77 -0.93 17.12
CA LEU A 214 3.07 -2.05 17.80
C LEU A 214 3.12 -1.91 19.32
N GLN A 215 4.25 -1.47 19.88
CA GLN A 215 4.36 -1.19 21.33
C GLN A 215 3.38 -0.10 21.76
N LYS A 216 3.25 0.99 20.99
CA LYS A 216 2.29 2.07 21.26
C LYS A 216 0.85 1.54 21.35
N TYR A 217 0.48 0.56 20.52
CA TYR A 217 -0.84 -0.08 20.51
C TYR A 217 -0.92 -1.33 21.41
N GLY A 218 0.11 -1.62 22.19
CA GLY A 218 0.21 -2.80 23.03
C GLY A 218 0.11 -4.11 22.25
N ALA A 219 0.42 -4.11 20.96
CA ALA A 219 0.28 -5.25 20.04
C ALA A 219 1.64 -5.85 19.64
N ASP A 220 2.67 -5.67 20.46
CA ASP A 220 4.00 -6.20 20.18
C ASP A 220 3.98 -7.72 20.05
N ARG A 221 4.61 -8.21 18.98
CA ARG A 221 4.72 -9.63 18.69
C ARG A 221 5.95 -9.91 17.82
N GLN A 222 6.47 -11.13 17.92
CA GLN A 222 7.59 -11.60 17.10
C GLN A 222 7.15 -11.82 15.64
N PHE A 223 8.03 -11.50 14.71
CA PHE A 223 7.90 -11.76 13.29
C PHE A 223 9.27 -12.03 12.64
N HIS A 224 9.27 -12.79 11.57
CA HIS A 224 10.45 -13.01 10.74
C HIS A 224 10.51 -11.92 9.66
N TYR A 225 11.65 -11.22 9.56
CA TYR A 225 11.85 -10.16 8.57
C TYR A 225 12.87 -10.60 7.52
N HIS A 226 12.43 -10.66 6.28
CA HIS A 226 13.23 -11.13 5.13
C HIS A 226 13.52 -9.96 4.21
N ASP A 227 14.77 -9.51 4.17
CA ASP A 227 15.19 -8.38 3.37
C ASP A 227 15.51 -8.79 1.93
N LEU A 228 14.58 -8.51 1.01
CA LEU A 228 14.82 -8.64 -0.43
C LEU A 228 15.33 -7.35 -1.05
N PHE A 229 15.11 -6.20 -0.41
CA PHE A 229 15.46 -4.90 -1.00
C PHE A 229 16.96 -4.76 -1.30
N HIS A 230 17.81 -5.37 -0.45
CA HIS A 230 19.26 -5.41 -0.65
C HIS A 230 19.75 -6.69 -1.36
N THR A 231 18.83 -7.55 -1.80
CA THR A 231 19.17 -8.78 -2.50
C THR A 231 19.28 -8.53 -4.01
N ARG A 232 20.38 -8.98 -4.62
CA ARG A 232 20.61 -8.86 -6.07
C ARG A 232 19.46 -9.50 -6.86
N GLY A 233 18.94 -8.78 -7.87
CA GLY A 233 17.83 -9.23 -8.71
C GLY A 233 16.43 -8.88 -8.17
N PHE A 234 16.34 -8.21 -7.01
CA PHE A 234 15.07 -7.77 -6.40
C PHE A 234 15.01 -6.25 -6.19
N SER A 235 15.78 -5.48 -6.96
CA SER A 235 15.71 -4.02 -6.94
C SER A 235 14.25 -3.55 -7.11
N TYR A 236 13.88 -2.48 -6.39
CA TYR A 236 12.51 -1.94 -6.46
C TYR A 236 12.11 -1.54 -7.89
N GLU A 237 13.08 -1.01 -8.66
CA GLU A 237 12.85 -0.52 -10.02
C GLU A 237 12.68 -1.65 -11.06
N GLU A 238 13.10 -2.87 -10.74
CA GLU A 238 13.01 -4.02 -11.64
C GLU A 238 11.71 -4.79 -11.38
N PRO A 239 10.76 -4.82 -12.34
CA PRO A 239 9.54 -5.62 -12.18
C PRO A 239 9.84 -7.11 -12.25
N PHE A 240 9.20 -7.89 -11.41
CA PHE A 240 9.22 -9.35 -11.43
C PHE A 240 7.80 -9.87 -11.63
N TYR A 241 7.57 -10.65 -12.68
CA TYR A 241 6.21 -11.11 -13.00
C TYR A 241 6.00 -12.54 -12.49
N SER A 242 4.90 -12.74 -11.79
CA SER A 242 4.51 -14.04 -11.26
C SER A 242 2.97 -14.17 -11.26
N VAL A 243 2.53 -15.40 -11.46
CA VAL A 243 1.11 -15.79 -11.40
C VAL A 243 1.00 -17.02 -10.53
N TRP A 244 -0.01 -17.08 -9.65
CA TRP A 244 -0.33 -18.26 -8.86
C TRP A 244 -1.81 -18.62 -9.08
N GLY A 245 -2.09 -19.81 -9.59
CA GLY A 245 -3.47 -20.27 -9.82
C GLY A 245 -4.36 -19.25 -10.56
N GLY A 246 -3.81 -18.54 -11.54
CA GLY A 246 -4.48 -17.46 -12.26
C GLY A 246 -4.46 -16.08 -11.59
N ILE A 247 -3.98 -15.95 -10.35
CA ILE A 247 -3.82 -14.68 -9.67
C ILE A 247 -2.55 -13.99 -10.16
N LYS A 248 -2.69 -12.86 -10.84
CA LYS A 248 -1.56 -12.01 -11.23
C LYS A 248 -1.10 -11.20 -10.03
N LEU A 249 0.15 -11.37 -9.63
CA LEU A 249 0.76 -10.68 -8.50
C LEU A 249 1.39 -9.36 -8.93
N HIS A 250 1.36 -8.34 -8.04
CA HIS A 250 1.95 -7.04 -8.35
C HIS A 250 3.47 -7.16 -8.55
N PRO A 251 4.02 -6.70 -9.71
CA PRO A 251 5.40 -7.00 -10.11
C PRO A 251 6.48 -6.42 -9.18
N ASN A 252 6.20 -5.28 -8.54
CA ASN A 252 7.17 -4.66 -7.63
C ASN A 252 7.04 -5.12 -6.16
N TYR A 253 6.00 -5.89 -5.84
CA TYR A 253 5.66 -6.27 -4.47
C TYR A 253 5.42 -7.77 -4.33
N GLU A 254 4.18 -8.24 -4.48
CA GLU A 254 3.77 -9.61 -4.18
C GLU A 254 4.47 -10.66 -5.05
N ALA A 255 4.77 -10.34 -6.31
CA ALA A 255 5.49 -11.27 -7.18
C ALA A 255 6.90 -11.56 -6.65
N LYS A 256 7.58 -10.56 -6.07
CA LYS A 256 8.89 -10.75 -5.42
C LYS A 256 8.77 -11.56 -4.13
N THR A 257 7.73 -11.30 -3.35
CA THR A 257 7.42 -12.09 -2.15
C THR A 257 7.12 -13.53 -2.50
N MET A 258 6.41 -13.80 -3.60
CA MET A 258 6.16 -15.14 -4.08
C MET A 258 7.44 -15.84 -4.55
N ALA A 259 8.37 -15.13 -5.18
CA ALA A 259 9.68 -15.69 -5.54
C ALA A 259 10.52 -16.06 -4.30
N TRP A 260 10.41 -15.30 -3.23
CA TRP A 260 10.96 -15.66 -1.93
C TRP A 260 10.25 -16.89 -1.35
N PHE A 261 8.91 -16.90 -1.34
CA PHE A 261 8.10 -18.00 -0.83
C PHE A 261 8.48 -19.34 -1.48
N ALA A 262 8.62 -19.37 -2.79
CA ALA A 262 9.02 -20.57 -3.54
C ALA A 262 10.38 -21.17 -3.13
N LYS A 263 11.22 -20.39 -2.44
CA LYS A 263 12.55 -20.80 -1.95
C LYS A 263 12.59 -20.96 -0.43
N SER A 264 11.53 -20.62 0.28
CA SER A 264 11.50 -20.56 1.75
C SER A 264 11.39 -21.93 2.41
N GLY A 265 10.94 -22.96 1.69
CA GLY A 265 10.58 -24.26 2.26
C GLY A 265 9.22 -24.29 2.97
N LEU A 266 8.49 -23.19 2.99
CA LEU A 266 7.13 -23.16 3.52
C LEU A 266 6.17 -23.90 2.58
N ARG A 267 5.20 -24.63 3.16
CA ARG A 267 4.21 -25.38 2.38
C ARG A 267 3.00 -24.49 2.08
N PRO A 268 2.45 -24.54 0.85
CA PRO A 268 1.27 -23.78 0.48
C PRO A 268 0.06 -24.02 1.39
N GLU A 269 -0.20 -25.30 1.71
CA GLU A 269 -1.35 -25.73 2.52
C GLU A 269 -1.35 -25.18 3.97
N ASP A 270 -0.17 -24.80 4.48
CA ASP A 270 0.00 -24.23 5.83
C ASP A 270 0.10 -22.71 5.82
N THR A 271 -0.11 -22.08 4.66
CA THR A 271 0.20 -20.67 4.45
C THR A 271 -1.01 -19.86 4.04
N LEU A 272 -1.19 -18.70 4.70
CA LEU A 272 -2.00 -17.59 4.21
C LEU A 272 -1.08 -16.53 3.61
N PHE A 273 -1.22 -16.27 2.32
CA PHE A 273 -0.53 -15.22 1.60
C PHE A 273 -1.40 -13.97 1.50
N TRP A 274 -0.91 -12.84 1.99
CA TRP A 274 -1.67 -11.59 1.98
C TRP A 274 -1.31 -10.74 0.76
N ILE A 275 -2.24 -10.59 -0.17
CA ILE A 275 -2.11 -9.70 -1.33
C ILE A 275 -2.57 -8.31 -0.94
N THR A 276 -1.69 -7.31 -1.01
CA THR A 276 -1.98 -5.92 -0.63
C THR A 276 -2.68 -5.12 -1.73
N GLY A 277 -2.49 -5.54 -2.98
CA GLY A 277 -3.10 -4.96 -4.17
C GLY A 277 -2.57 -5.60 -5.45
N ALA A 278 -3.19 -5.33 -6.57
CA ALA A 278 -2.75 -5.72 -7.90
C ALA A 278 -2.26 -4.50 -8.68
N GLU A 279 -1.47 -4.74 -9.74
CA GLU A 279 -1.15 -3.69 -10.70
C GLU A 279 -2.44 -3.23 -11.41
N PRO A 280 -2.82 -1.95 -11.32
CA PRO A 280 -3.96 -1.45 -12.04
C PRO A 280 -3.73 -1.61 -13.54
N LEU A 281 -4.75 -2.06 -14.27
CA LEU A 281 -4.68 -2.08 -15.72
C LEU A 281 -4.65 -0.63 -16.19
N ALA A 282 -3.45 -0.12 -16.45
CA ALA A 282 -3.29 1.17 -17.14
C ALA A 282 -4.01 1.03 -18.48
N GLY A 283 -5.21 1.59 -18.60
CA GLY A 283 -6.11 1.35 -19.72
C GLY A 283 -5.38 1.34 -21.05
N LYS A 284 -5.72 0.32 -21.83
CA LYS A 284 -5.32 0.18 -23.22
C LYS A 284 -5.74 1.41 -24.01
#